data_e6ef434deab02ae6c88ec2ed25a86a83
#
_entry.id   e6ef434deab02ae6c88ec2ed25a86a83
#
_cell.length_a   1.000
_cell.length_b   1.000
_cell.length_c   1.000
_cell.angle_alpha   90.00
_cell.angle_beta   90.00
_cell.angle_gamma   90.00
#
_symmetry.space_group_name_H-M   'P 1'
#
loop_
_entity.id
_entity.type
_entity.pdbx_description
1 polymer ?
#
loop_
_entity_poly.entity_id
_entity_poly.type
_entity_poly.pdbx_seq_one_letter_code
_entity_poly.pdbx_strand_id
1 'polypeptide(L)'
;KDECYDLWQISNKNWYISYGPSPLTKSEIPYMESNLLENILNTADACIVKKENSATLRFGHESCLLPLVCLLELGDCAYQTTDLSRLDETWRNYKIFPMAGNVQFVFFRKKGSDDILVKVLLNEHEMKLPVESELAPYYHWKDVEAYYRNKLKAYRR
;
A
#
# COMPACT_ATOMS: atom_id res chain seq x y z
N LYS A 1 -30.35 12.02 1.71
CA LYS A 1 -28.93 12.09 1.24
C LYS A 1 -27.99 12.40 2.40
N ASP A 2 -28.36 13.30 3.28
CA ASP A 2 -27.50 13.76 4.38
C ASP A 2 -27.28 12.65 5.42
N GLU A 3 -28.33 11.94 5.82
CA GLU A 3 -28.23 10.80 6.76
C GLU A 3 -27.29 9.68 6.25
N CYS A 4 -27.34 9.35 4.95
CA CYS A 4 -26.44 8.35 4.38
C CYS A 4 -24.99 8.83 4.39
N TYR A 5 -24.77 10.11 4.18
CA TYR A 5 -23.45 10.70 4.24
C TYR A 5 -22.90 10.70 5.67
N ASP A 6 -23.72 11.06 6.65
CA ASP A 6 -23.36 11.05 8.06
C ASP A 6 -23.00 9.64 8.55
N LEU A 7 -23.80 8.64 8.17
CA LEU A 7 -23.52 7.24 8.48
C LEU A 7 -22.20 6.77 7.83
N TRP A 8 -21.97 7.16 6.57
CA TRP A 8 -20.72 6.85 5.91
C TRP A 8 -19.53 7.53 6.59
N GLN A 9 -19.64 8.79 7.01
CA GLN A 9 -18.57 9.48 7.74
C GLN A 9 -18.18 8.75 9.03
N ILE A 10 -19.17 8.25 9.78
CA ILE A 10 -18.92 7.44 10.98
C ILE A 10 -18.11 6.19 10.60
N SER A 11 -18.55 5.47 9.58
CA SER A 11 -17.86 4.30 9.08
C SER A 11 -16.44 4.63 8.61
N ASN A 12 -16.27 5.71 7.84
CA ASN A 12 -14.97 6.16 7.33
C ASN A 12 -13.97 6.45 8.46
N LYS A 13 -14.41 7.19 9.49
CA LYS A 13 -13.61 7.49 10.68
C LYS A 13 -13.25 6.23 11.46
N ASN A 14 -14.21 5.30 11.61
CA ASN A 14 -13.94 4.02 12.27
C ASN A 14 -12.88 3.20 11.54
N TRP A 15 -12.95 3.07 10.22
CA TRP A 15 -11.94 2.39 9.42
C TRP A 15 -10.58 3.07 9.53
N TYR A 16 -10.54 4.40 9.48
CA TYR A 16 -9.30 5.17 9.61
C TYR A 16 -8.60 4.94 10.96
N ILE A 17 -9.37 4.90 12.06
CA ILE A 17 -8.82 4.69 13.41
C ILE A 17 -8.43 3.23 13.62
N SER A 18 -9.29 2.27 13.21
CA SER A 18 -9.13 0.86 13.56
C SER A 18 -8.14 0.11 12.68
N TYR A 19 -7.98 0.52 11.41
CA TYR A 19 -7.15 -0.18 10.43
C TYR A 19 -6.25 0.75 9.61
N GLY A 20 -6.47 2.05 9.69
CA GLY A 20 -5.73 3.07 8.96
C GLY A 20 -4.52 3.64 9.74
N PRO A 21 -3.92 4.70 9.20
CA PRO A 21 -2.68 5.29 9.73
C PRO A 21 -2.93 6.34 10.81
N SER A 22 -4.03 6.26 11.55
CA SER A 22 -4.45 7.29 12.50
C SER A 22 -3.39 7.55 13.58
N PRO A 23 -2.99 8.83 13.83
CA PRO A 23 -2.13 9.18 14.95
C PRO A 23 -2.74 8.87 16.33
N LEU A 24 -4.08 8.74 16.41
CA LEU A 24 -4.78 8.37 17.66
C LEU A 24 -4.41 6.96 18.13
N THR A 25 -3.92 6.11 17.23
CA THR A 25 -3.37 4.78 17.50
C THR A 25 -1.86 4.73 17.28
N LYS A 26 -1.17 5.87 17.48
CA LYS A 26 0.27 6.04 17.25
C LYS A 26 0.75 5.69 15.84
N SER A 27 -0.17 5.64 14.87
CA SER A 27 0.12 5.25 13.47
C SER A 27 0.76 3.85 13.33
N GLU A 28 0.57 2.98 14.33
CA GLU A 28 1.21 1.65 14.37
C GLU A 28 0.36 0.56 13.67
N ILE A 29 -0.94 0.80 13.54
CA ILE A 29 -1.87 -0.21 12.97
C ILE A 29 -1.43 -0.74 11.60
N PRO A 30 -0.95 0.06 10.63
CA PRO A 30 -0.48 -0.46 9.35
C PRO A 30 0.63 -1.52 9.48
N TYR A 31 1.43 -1.48 10.54
CA TYR A 31 2.52 -2.44 10.76
C TYR A 31 2.05 -3.84 11.16
N MET A 32 0.75 -4.04 11.42
CA MET A 32 0.19 -5.39 11.58
C MET A 32 0.42 -6.23 10.32
N GLU A 33 0.56 -5.61 9.15
CA GLU A 33 0.84 -6.27 7.87
C GLU A 33 2.36 -6.38 7.55
N SER A 34 3.23 -6.16 8.53
CA SER A 34 4.69 -6.25 8.34
C SER A 34 5.13 -7.62 7.78
N ASN A 35 4.55 -8.71 8.29
CA ASN A 35 4.86 -10.05 7.83
C ASN A 35 4.37 -10.30 6.40
N LEU A 36 3.19 -9.76 6.04
CA LEU A 36 2.66 -9.85 4.68
C LEU A 36 3.56 -9.07 3.72
N LEU A 37 3.94 -7.84 4.06
CA LEU A 37 4.83 -7.04 3.22
C LEU A 37 6.19 -7.73 3.04
N GLU A 38 6.79 -8.26 4.11
CA GLU A 38 8.05 -9.02 4.01
C GLU A 38 7.91 -10.25 3.09
N ASN A 39 6.79 -10.97 3.20
CA ASN A 39 6.51 -12.09 2.31
C ASN A 39 6.33 -11.66 0.84
N ILE A 40 5.71 -10.51 0.58
CA ILE A 40 5.59 -9.94 -0.76
C ILE A 40 6.96 -9.65 -1.33
N LEU A 41 7.84 -8.97 -0.58
CA LEU A 41 9.22 -8.65 -1.01
C LEU A 41 10.00 -9.92 -1.31
N ASN A 42 10.01 -10.89 -0.40
CA ASN A 42 10.73 -12.16 -0.57
C ASN A 42 10.22 -12.96 -1.79
N THR A 43 8.91 -12.96 -2.01
CA THR A 43 8.31 -13.63 -3.17
C THR A 43 8.72 -12.95 -4.47
N ALA A 44 8.72 -11.62 -4.50
CA ALA A 44 9.15 -10.85 -5.67
C ALA A 44 10.61 -11.16 -6.03
N ASP A 45 11.51 -11.13 -5.05
CA ASP A 45 12.93 -11.45 -5.27
C ASP A 45 13.11 -12.88 -5.80
N ALA A 46 12.41 -13.86 -5.21
CA ALA A 46 12.45 -15.24 -5.66
C ALA A 46 11.96 -15.40 -7.11
N CYS A 47 10.91 -14.68 -7.50
CA CYS A 47 10.40 -14.69 -8.88
C CYS A 47 11.35 -14.00 -9.85
N ILE A 48 11.99 -12.91 -9.43
CA ILE A 48 12.97 -12.18 -10.23
C ILE A 48 14.19 -13.07 -10.54
N VAL A 49 14.68 -13.82 -9.55
CA VAL A 49 15.81 -14.74 -9.71
C VAL A 49 15.49 -15.88 -10.69
N LYS A 50 14.27 -16.42 -10.67
CA LYS A 50 13.85 -17.52 -11.58
C LYS A 50 13.81 -17.11 -13.04
N LYS A 51 13.70 -15.82 -13.35
CA LYS A 51 13.61 -15.25 -14.71
C LYS A 51 12.45 -15.80 -15.56
N GLU A 52 11.40 -16.29 -14.91
CA GLU A 52 10.19 -16.82 -15.54
C GLU A 52 9.05 -15.82 -15.44
N ASN A 53 8.18 -15.80 -16.46
CA ASN A 53 6.93 -15.06 -16.36
C ASN A 53 6.00 -15.79 -15.39
N SER A 54 5.57 -15.10 -14.35
CA SER A 54 4.72 -15.69 -13.33
C SER A 54 3.79 -14.63 -12.72
N ALA A 55 2.75 -15.12 -12.05
CA ALA A 55 1.87 -14.30 -11.23
C ALA A 55 1.68 -14.99 -9.87
N THR A 56 1.78 -14.21 -8.81
CA THR A 56 1.45 -14.65 -7.46
C THR A 56 0.21 -13.91 -7.01
N LEU A 57 -0.86 -14.64 -6.76
CA LEU A 57 -2.13 -14.09 -6.30
C LEU A 57 -2.31 -14.36 -4.81
N ARG A 58 -2.76 -13.35 -4.08
CA ARG A 58 -3.14 -13.44 -2.67
C ARG A 58 -4.57 -12.95 -2.53
N PHE A 59 -5.35 -13.64 -1.73
CA PHE A 59 -6.74 -13.29 -1.44
C PHE A 59 -6.85 -12.99 0.05
N GLY A 60 -7.61 -11.97 0.39
CA GLY A 60 -7.79 -11.52 1.77
C GLY A 60 -9.02 -10.64 1.90
N HIS A 61 -9.10 -9.98 3.04
CA HIS A 61 -10.18 -9.04 3.37
C HIS A 61 -9.68 -7.60 3.33
N GLU A 62 -10.61 -6.66 3.33
CA GLU A 62 -10.35 -5.22 3.42
C GLU A 62 -9.54 -4.86 4.68
N SER A 63 -9.74 -5.63 5.77
CA SER A 63 -8.98 -5.48 7.02
C SER A 63 -7.49 -5.82 6.91
N CYS A 64 -7.08 -6.49 5.83
CA CYS A 64 -5.68 -6.70 5.47
C CYS A 64 -5.23 -5.73 4.37
N LEU A 65 -6.09 -5.48 3.38
CA LEU A 65 -5.74 -4.60 2.26
C LEU A 65 -5.48 -3.17 2.72
N LEU A 66 -6.37 -2.61 3.55
CA LEU A 66 -6.26 -1.24 4.02
C LEU A 66 -4.95 -0.98 4.79
N PRO A 67 -4.62 -1.71 5.88
CA PRO A 67 -3.36 -1.48 6.58
C PRO A 67 -2.15 -1.74 5.69
N LEU A 68 -2.21 -2.70 4.76
CA LEU A 68 -1.12 -2.95 3.81
C LEU A 68 -0.85 -1.73 2.91
N VAL A 69 -1.88 -1.14 2.30
CA VAL A 69 -1.68 0.02 1.40
C VAL A 69 -1.27 1.28 2.17
N CYS A 70 -1.70 1.40 3.45
CA CYS A 70 -1.20 2.44 4.35
C CYS A 70 0.28 2.21 4.70
N LEU A 71 0.70 0.96 4.98
CA LEU A 71 2.09 0.59 5.24
C LEU A 71 2.98 0.85 4.03
N LEU A 72 2.45 0.60 2.83
CA LEU A 72 3.10 0.88 1.55
C LEU A 72 3.15 2.38 1.21
N GLU A 73 2.43 3.23 1.94
CA GLU A 73 2.34 4.69 1.70
C GLU A 73 1.93 5.02 0.26
N LEU A 74 0.96 4.29 -0.27
CA LEU A 74 0.49 4.50 -1.64
C LEU A 74 -0.33 5.79 -1.72
N GLY A 75 0.22 6.81 -2.39
CA GLY A 75 -0.43 8.12 -2.50
C GLY A 75 -0.89 8.65 -1.14
N ASP A 76 -2.16 9.02 -1.04
CA ASP A 76 -2.75 9.57 0.19
C ASP A 76 -3.27 8.50 1.17
N CYS A 77 -3.03 7.19 0.91
CA CYS A 77 -3.50 6.13 1.80
C CYS A 77 -2.91 6.23 3.21
N ALA A 78 -1.69 6.75 3.34
CA ALA A 78 -1.01 6.96 4.62
C ALA A 78 -1.23 8.37 5.21
N TYR A 79 -2.21 9.13 4.71
CA TYR A 79 -2.52 10.46 5.24
C TYR A 79 -2.85 10.42 6.73
N GLN A 80 -2.19 11.28 7.50
CA GLN A 80 -2.31 11.34 8.96
C GLN A 80 -2.93 12.67 9.41
N THR A 81 -3.96 12.58 10.22
CA THR A 81 -4.59 13.72 10.88
C THR A 81 -5.20 13.32 12.22
N THR A 82 -5.17 14.23 13.18
CA THR A 82 -5.96 14.14 14.42
C THR A 82 -7.29 14.86 14.31
N ASP A 83 -7.45 15.71 13.29
CA ASP A 83 -8.72 16.37 12.99
C ASP A 83 -9.58 15.49 12.09
N LEU A 84 -10.46 14.74 12.71
CA LEU A 84 -11.38 13.84 12.00
C LEU A 84 -12.59 14.57 11.41
N SER A 85 -12.76 15.86 11.67
CA SER A 85 -13.92 16.61 11.14
C SER A 85 -13.82 16.82 9.63
N ARG A 86 -12.58 16.83 9.09
CA ARG A 86 -12.26 17.02 7.67
C ARG A 86 -11.57 15.82 7.03
N LEU A 87 -11.60 14.66 7.68
CA LEU A 87 -10.93 13.46 7.19
C LEU A 87 -11.36 13.08 5.77
N ASP A 88 -12.64 13.19 5.49
CA ASP A 88 -13.28 12.83 4.22
C ASP A 88 -12.90 13.74 3.04
N GLU A 89 -12.26 14.86 3.29
CA GLU A 89 -11.73 15.71 2.21
C GLU A 89 -10.54 15.03 1.51
N THR A 90 -9.72 14.30 2.27
CA THR A 90 -8.49 13.66 1.76
C THR A 90 -8.59 12.14 1.77
N TRP A 91 -9.02 11.55 2.88
CA TRP A 91 -9.00 10.10 3.08
C TRP A 91 -10.42 9.51 3.06
N ARG A 92 -10.65 8.55 2.15
CA ARG A 92 -11.96 7.93 1.93
C ARG A 92 -11.81 6.44 1.74
N ASN A 93 -12.35 5.65 2.69
CA ASN A 93 -12.24 4.20 2.69
C ASN A 93 -12.71 3.56 1.37
N TYR A 94 -13.84 4.01 0.79
CA TYR A 94 -14.38 3.43 -0.45
C TYR A 94 -13.49 3.65 -1.69
N LYS A 95 -12.54 4.60 -1.64
CA LYS A 95 -11.54 4.78 -2.70
C LYS A 95 -10.35 3.83 -2.53
N ILE A 96 -10.11 3.37 -1.31
CA ILE A 96 -8.97 2.53 -0.97
C ILE A 96 -9.33 1.05 -1.14
N PHE A 97 -10.48 0.63 -0.61
CA PHE A 97 -10.92 -0.76 -0.69
C PHE A 97 -12.40 -0.88 -1.12
N PRO A 98 -12.72 -0.52 -2.38
CA PRO A 98 -14.04 -0.82 -2.95
C PRO A 98 -14.24 -2.35 -3.05
N MET A 99 -15.43 -2.76 -3.47
CA MET A 99 -15.65 -4.17 -3.86
C MET A 99 -14.59 -4.61 -4.87
N ALA A 100 -14.01 -5.79 -4.65
CA ALA A 100 -12.87 -6.32 -5.41
C ALA A 100 -11.60 -5.43 -5.36
N GLY A 101 -11.46 -4.62 -4.30
CA GLY A 101 -10.27 -3.79 -4.09
C GLY A 101 -9.01 -4.63 -4.16
N ASN A 102 -7.96 -4.12 -4.83
CA ASN A 102 -6.72 -4.86 -5.02
C ASN A 102 -5.51 -3.93 -5.12
N VAL A 103 -4.35 -4.49 -4.79
CA VAL A 103 -3.05 -3.87 -5.03
C VAL A 103 -2.21 -4.79 -5.91
N GLN A 104 -1.57 -4.22 -6.92
CA GLN A 104 -0.78 -4.98 -7.89
C GLN A 104 0.64 -4.41 -7.94
N PHE A 105 1.64 -5.30 -7.88
CA PHE A 105 3.03 -5.01 -8.19
C PHE A 105 3.32 -5.60 -9.56
N VAL A 106 3.54 -4.76 -10.56
CA VAL A 106 3.82 -5.20 -11.92
C VAL A 106 5.29 -4.97 -12.24
N PHE A 107 5.99 -6.07 -12.49
CA PHE A 107 7.43 -6.05 -12.72
C PHE A 107 7.76 -6.09 -14.21
N PHE A 108 8.78 -5.34 -14.59
CA PHE A 108 9.24 -5.22 -15.96
C PHE A 108 10.75 -5.53 -16.03
N ARG A 109 11.11 -6.37 -17.00
CA ARG A 109 12.50 -6.70 -17.30
C ARG A 109 12.82 -6.45 -18.77
N LYS A 110 13.88 -5.71 -19.02
CA LYS A 110 14.41 -5.56 -20.37
C LYS A 110 15.37 -6.72 -20.66
N LYS A 111 15.28 -7.32 -21.85
CA LYS A 111 16.22 -8.37 -22.29
C LYS A 111 17.66 -7.84 -22.28
N GLY A 112 18.56 -8.57 -21.61
CA GLY A 112 19.96 -8.20 -21.48
C GLY A 112 20.27 -7.19 -20.39
N SER A 113 19.28 -6.86 -19.53
CA SER A 113 19.48 -6.02 -18.35
C SER A 113 19.13 -6.80 -17.08
N ASP A 114 19.90 -6.58 -16.03
CA ASP A 114 19.59 -7.10 -14.68
C ASP A 114 18.75 -6.10 -13.88
N ASP A 115 18.51 -4.91 -14.43
CA ASP A 115 17.66 -3.91 -13.81
C ASP A 115 16.18 -4.30 -13.96
N ILE A 116 15.48 -4.26 -12.86
CA ILE A 116 14.06 -4.58 -12.76
C ILE A 116 13.31 -3.31 -12.38
N LEU A 117 12.33 -2.96 -13.18
CA LEU A 117 11.40 -1.89 -12.84
C LEU A 117 10.12 -2.48 -12.26
N VAL A 118 9.52 -1.75 -11.34
CA VAL A 118 8.21 -2.06 -10.79
C VAL A 118 7.28 -0.86 -10.93
N LYS A 119 6.02 -1.15 -11.16
CA LYS A 119 4.91 -0.19 -11.07
C LYS A 119 3.88 -0.76 -10.12
N VAL A 120 3.32 0.08 -9.26
CA VAL A 120 2.28 -0.34 -8.31
C VAL A 120 0.95 0.31 -8.67
N LEU A 121 -0.10 -0.51 -8.67
CA LEU A 121 -1.46 -0.05 -8.89
C LEU A 121 -2.31 -0.35 -7.65
N LEU A 122 -3.22 0.55 -7.33
CA LEU A 122 -4.31 0.33 -6.39
C LEU A 122 -5.61 0.49 -7.14
N ASN A 123 -6.43 -0.57 -7.17
CA ASN A 123 -7.69 -0.58 -7.91
C ASN A 123 -7.49 -0.14 -9.38
N GLU A 124 -6.48 -0.71 -10.05
CA GLU A 124 -6.05 -0.45 -11.44
C GLU A 124 -5.50 0.98 -11.70
N HIS A 125 -5.45 1.84 -10.69
CA HIS A 125 -4.85 3.16 -10.81
C HIS A 125 -3.38 3.16 -10.42
N GLU A 126 -2.54 3.79 -11.21
CA GLU A 126 -1.10 3.93 -10.92
C GLU A 126 -0.88 4.75 -9.65
N MET A 127 -0.08 4.21 -8.75
CA MET A 127 0.19 4.83 -7.46
C MET A 127 1.61 5.38 -7.38
N LYS A 128 1.72 6.54 -6.74
CA LYS A 128 3.03 7.07 -6.36
C LYS A 128 3.55 6.30 -5.14
N LEU A 129 4.81 5.87 -5.21
CA LEU A 129 5.54 5.26 -4.10
C LEU A 129 6.31 6.32 -3.30
N PRO A 130 6.64 6.03 -2.03
CA PRO A 130 7.44 6.91 -1.18
C PRO A 130 8.95 6.86 -1.51
N VAL A 131 9.27 6.54 -2.75
CA VAL A 131 10.62 6.47 -3.32
C VAL A 131 10.68 7.42 -4.51
N GLU A 132 11.74 8.19 -4.61
CA GLU A 132 11.91 9.07 -5.77
C GLU A 132 12.30 8.25 -7.01
N SER A 133 11.78 8.64 -8.17
CA SER A 133 12.13 8.03 -9.44
C SER A 133 11.99 9.04 -10.58
N GLU A 134 13.02 9.12 -11.41
CA GLU A 134 12.98 9.87 -12.67
C GLU A 134 12.12 9.19 -13.73
N LEU A 135 11.77 7.92 -13.52
CA LEU A 135 10.99 7.08 -14.43
C LEU A 135 9.52 6.94 -14.01
N ALA A 136 9.04 7.71 -13.01
CA ALA A 136 7.67 7.60 -12.53
C ALA A 136 6.66 7.51 -13.69
N PRO A 137 5.67 6.58 -13.63
CA PRO A 137 5.24 5.74 -12.51
C PRO A 137 6.03 4.43 -12.32
N TYR A 138 7.18 4.29 -12.96
CA TYR A 138 8.07 3.15 -12.81
C TYR A 138 9.19 3.48 -11.81
N TYR A 139 9.58 2.47 -11.02
CA TYR A 139 10.60 2.60 -9.97
C TYR A 139 11.59 1.45 -10.12
N HIS A 140 12.87 1.68 -9.81
CA HIS A 140 13.83 0.59 -9.72
C HIS A 140 13.49 -0.30 -8.53
N TRP A 141 13.30 -1.59 -8.76
CA TRP A 141 12.90 -2.54 -7.71
C TRP A 141 13.85 -2.52 -6.52
N LYS A 142 15.16 -2.46 -6.77
CA LYS A 142 16.19 -2.39 -5.72
C LYS A 142 15.95 -1.24 -4.73
N ASP A 143 15.50 -0.09 -5.21
CA ASP A 143 15.28 1.09 -4.37
C ASP A 143 13.98 0.96 -3.57
N VAL A 144 12.94 0.42 -4.20
CA VAL A 144 11.64 0.12 -3.55
C VAL A 144 11.81 -0.96 -2.49
N GLU A 145 12.50 -2.05 -2.81
CA GLU A 145 12.82 -3.13 -1.87
C GLU A 145 13.60 -2.61 -0.67
N ALA A 146 14.69 -1.89 -0.92
CA ALA A 146 15.54 -1.32 0.13
C ALA A 146 14.74 -0.38 1.06
N TYR A 147 13.88 0.46 0.50
CA TYR A 147 13.02 1.35 1.28
C TYR A 147 12.15 0.56 2.27
N TYR A 148 11.37 -0.41 1.76
CA TYR A 148 10.44 -1.15 2.63
C TYR A 148 11.16 -2.06 3.63
N ARG A 149 12.27 -2.70 3.25
CA ARG A 149 13.06 -3.50 4.20
C ARG A 149 13.63 -2.63 5.33
N ASN A 150 14.14 -1.43 5.03
CA ASN A 150 14.62 -0.50 6.03
C ASN A 150 13.49 -0.01 6.95
N LYS A 151 12.32 0.29 6.39
CA LYS A 151 11.12 0.68 7.15
C LYS A 151 10.70 -0.42 8.13
N LEU A 152 10.60 -1.67 7.68
CA LEU A 152 10.25 -2.80 8.54
C LEU A 152 11.30 -3.05 9.63
N LYS A 153 12.59 -2.91 9.30
CA LYS A 153 13.69 -3.05 10.26
C LYS A 153 13.68 -1.95 11.32
N ALA A 154 13.34 -0.73 10.96
CA ALA A 154 13.24 0.39 11.89
C ALA A 154 12.09 0.21 12.89
N TYR A 155 10.96 -0.35 12.45
CA TYR A 155 9.80 -0.61 13.32
C TYR A 155 10.06 -1.74 14.34
N ARG A 156 10.82 -2.76 13.97
CA ARG A 156 11.12 -3.93 14.83
C ARG A 156 12.19 -3.66 15.91
N ARG A 157 12.75 -2.45 15.96
CA ARG A 157 13.71 -2.01 17.00
C ARG A 157 13.01 -1.37 18.17
#